data_90c9db62d41799ea902e9c4bc67afae3
#
_entry.id   90c9db62d41799ea902e9c4bc67afae3
#
_cell.length_a   1.000
_cell.length_b   1.000
_cell.length_c   1.000
_cell.angle_alpha   90.00
_cell.angle_beta   90.00
_cell.angle_gamma   90.00
#
_symmetry.space_group_name_H-M   'P 1'
#
loop_
_entity.id
_entity.type
_entity.pdbx_description
1 polymer ?
#
loop_
_entity_poly.entity_id
_entity_poly.type
_entity_poly.pdbx_seq_one_letter_code
_entity_poly.pdbx_strand_id
1 'polypeptide(L)'
;RFMERGNQLEPLARSAYEFLTGNAVKQVGGVYLNEKKELMVSPDGLIPELKKGLEIKCPKMSTHIQYIINGGVPSEYVIQVQANLWVTGYKTWDFVSYCPEYQKQPFYLFTVERDEKLMAAFDKEIPAFIKTLKAYKSME
;
A
#
# COMPACT_ATOMS: atom_id res chain seq x y z
N ARG A 1 -10.90 0.35 -17.81
CA ARG A 1 -10.80 1.79 -17.96
C ARG A 1 -10.00 2.41 -16.80
N PHE A 2 -10.42 2.17 -15.56
CA PHE A 2 -9.65 2.61 -14.38
C PHE A 2 -8.31 1.90 -14.27
N MET A 3 -8.23 0.64 -14.68
CA MET A 3 -6.99 -0.12 -14.69
C MET A 3 -5.99 0.45 -15.70
N GLU A 4 -6.44 0.87 -16.88
CA GLU A 4 -5.59 1.52 -17.88
C GLU A 4 -5.03 2.84 -17.34
N ARG A 5 -5.87 3.64 -16.70
CA ARG A 5 -5.45 4.89 -16.09
C ARG A 5 -4.35 4.64 -15.04
N GLY A 6 -4.57 3.67 -14.15
CA GLY A 6 -3.58 3.29 -13.15
C GLY A 6 -2.26 2.84 -13.77
N ASN A 7 -2.34 1.98 -14.79
CA ASN A 7 -1.15 1.48 -15.48
C ASN A 7 -0.36 2.59 -16.16
N GLN A 8 -1.04 3.61 -16.70
CA GLN A 8 -0.39 4.74 -17.37
C GLN A 8 0.18 5.75 -16.38
N LEU A 9 -0.53 6.04 -15.31
CA LEU A 9 -0.18 7.11 -14.37
C LEU A 9 0.72 6.65 -13.23
N GLU A 10 0.68 5.38 -12.84
CA GLU A 10 1.48 4.90 -11.71
C GLU A 10 2.99 5.16 -11.89
N PRO A 11 3.61 4.90 -13.05
CA PRO A 11 5.03 5.23 -13.23
C PRO A 11 5.31 6.74 -13.07
N LEU A 12 4.39 7.59 -13.54
CA LEU A 12 4.52 9.04 -13.40
C LEU A 12 4.39 9.46 -11.94
N ALA A 13 3.45 8.85 -11.22
CA ALA A 13 3.26 9.09 -9.80
C ALA A 13 4.49 8.68 -9.00
N ARG A 14 5.09 7.54 -9.34
CA ARG A 14 6.31 7.05 -8.69
C ARG A 14 7.48 8.00 -8.93
N SER A 15 7.64 8.48 -10.16
CA SER A 15 8.67 9.47 -10.49
C SER A 15 8.46 10.78 -9.75
N ALA A 16 7.22 11.24 -9.64
CA ALA A 16 6.89 12.44 -8.88
C ALA A 16 7.21 12.25 -7.39
N TYR A 17 6.89 11.09 -6.84
CA TYR A 17 7.22 10.76 -5.45
C TYR A 17 8.73 10.81 -5.23
N GLU A 18 9.52 10.19 -6.10
CA GLU A 18 10.98 10.20 -5.98
C GLU A 18 11.54 11.61 -6.06
N PHE A 19 11.00 12.43 -6.96
CA PHE A 19 11.43 13.81 -7.11
C PHE A 19 11.11 14.65 -5.86
N LEU A 20 9.89 14.51 -5.34
CA LEU A 20 9.42 15.33 -4.21
C LEU A 20 10.03 14.91 -2.88
N THR A 21 10.28 13.62 -2.68
CA THR A 21 10.79 13.11 -1.40
C THR A 21 12.30 12.90 -1.39
N GLY A 22 12.93 12.79 -2.54
CA GLY A 22 14.33 12.42 -2.65
C GLY A 22 14.59 10.94 -2.40
N ASN A 23 13.55 10.14 -2.23
CA ASN A 23 13.68 8.70 -1.96
C ASN A 23 13.69 7.90 -3.26
N ALA A 24 14.66 6.99 -3.40
CA ALA A 24 14.66 6.05 -4.51
C ALA A 24 13.71 4.89 -4.19
N VAL A 25 12.79 4.61 -5.10
CA VAL A 25 11.77 3.56 -4.92
C VAL A 25 12.21 2.28 -5.59
N LYS A 26 12.21 1.19 -4.84
CA LYS A 26 12.46 -0.14 -5.37
C LYS A 26 11.12 -0.78 -5.69
N GLN A 27 10.94 -1.17 -6.94
CA GLN A 27 9.77 -1.94 -7.35
C GLN A 27 10.00 -3.42 -7.07
N VAL A 28 8.97 -4.10 -6.54
CA VAL A 28 9.01 -5.52 -6.24
C VAL A 28 7.76 -6.19 -6.78
N GLY A 29 7.87 -7.45 -7.16
CA GLY A 29 6.72 -8.21 -7.67
C GLY A 29 5.77 -8.64 -6.57
N GLY A 30 6.31 -8.87 -5.38
CA GLY A 30 5.54 -9.24 -4.22
C GLY A 30 6.45 -9.44 -3.02
N VAL A 31 5.87 -9.36 -1.84
CA VAL A 31 6.57 -9.61 -0.57
C VAL A 31 5.83 -10.71 0.16
N TYR A 32 6.53 -11.77 0.51
CA TYR A 32 5.95 -12.90 1.23
C TYR A 32 6.17 -12.73 2.72
N LEU A 33 5.17 -13.18 3.49
CA LEU A 33 5.25 -13.19 4.96
C LEU A 33 6.43 -14.04 5.44
N ASN A 34 6.67 -15.18 4.77
CA ASN A 34 7.72 -16.10 5.16
C ASN A 34 8.19 -16.93 3.96
N GLU A 35 9.20 -17.77 4.17
CA GLU A 35 9.78 -18.62 3.14
C GLU A 35 8.78 -19.65 2.58
N LYS A 36 7.76 -19.99 3.34
CA LYS A 36 6.72 -20.93 2.90
C LYS A 36 5.75 -20.30 1.91
N LYS A 37 5.85 -18.99 1.69
CA LYS A 37 5.02 -18.23 0.74
C LYS A 37 3.52 -18.36 1.03
N GLU A 38 3.16 -18.38 2.30
CA GLU A 38 1.79 -18.58 2.76
C GLU A 38 0.91 -17.36 2.56
N LEU A 39 1.51 -16.17 2.56
CA LEU A 39 0.81 -14.92 2.36
C LEU A 39 1.73 -13.96 1.63
N MET A 40 1.17 -13.26 0.64
CA MET A 40 1.89 -12.27 -0.14
C MET A 40 1.13 -10.96 -0.18
N VAL A 41 1.87 -9.85 -0.13
CA VAL A 41 1.36 -8.52 -0.46
C VAL A 41 2.11 -7.98 -1.67
N SER A 42 1.48 -7.06 -2.41
CA SER A 42 2.08 -6.48 -3.61
C SER A 42 2.15 -4.95 -3.47
N PRO A 43 3.16 -4.44 -2.77
CA PRO A 43 3.32 -3.00 -2.64
C PRO A 43 3.70 -2.36 -3.97
N ASP A 44 3.32 -1.10 -4.15
CA ASP A 44 3.66 -0.34 -5.35
C ASP A 44 5.12 0.11 -5.36
N GLY A 45 5.76 0.09 -4.20
CA GLY A 45 7.17 0.35 -4.07
C GLY A 45 7.65 0.18 -2.65
N LEU A 46 8.96 0.05 -2.49
CA LEU A 46 9.62 -0.03 -1.19
C LEU A 46 10.80 0.94 -1.16
N ILE A 47 11.02 1.52 0.00
CA ILE A 47 12.22 2.31 0.31
C ILE A 47 12.91 1.61 1.49
N PRO A 48 13.70 0.56 1.21
CA PRO A 48 14.23 -0.30 2.28
C PRO A 48 15.11 0.42 3.29
N GLU A 49 15.88 1.42 2.87
CA GLU A 49 16.77 2.17 3.75
C GLU A 49 16.00 2.90 4.86
N LEU A 50 14.75 3.27 4.58
CA LEU A 50 13.88 3.96 5.54
C LEU A 50 12.89 3.01 6.20
N LYS A 51 12.88 1.74 5.82
CA LYS A 51 11.84 0.76 6.24
C LYS A 51 10.46 1.33 5.99
N LYS A 52 10.26 1.83 4.79
CA LYS A 52 9.04 2.51 4.34
C LYS A 52 8.54 1.86 3.06
N GLY A 53 7.23 1.70 2.97
CA GLY A 53 6.58 1.24 1.75
C GLY A 53 5.76 2.33 1.09
N LEU A 54 5.25 2.03 -0.09
CA LEU A 54 4.53 2.99 -0.93
C LEU A 54 3.31 2.33 -1.52
N GLU A 55 2.17 3.01 -1.40
CA GLU A 55 0.91 2.67 -2.04
C GLU A 55 0.49 3.84 -2.92
N ILE A 56 0.27 3.59 -4.21
CA ILE A 56 -0.07 4.62 -5.19
C ILE A 56 -1.48 4.38 -5.71
N LYS A 57 -2.29 5.43 -5.69
CA LYS A 57 -3.61 5.45 -6.32
C LYS A 57 -3.65 6.60 -7.31
N CYS A 58 -4.27 6.36 -8.46
CA CYS A 58 -4.42 7.37 -9.51
C CYS A 58 -5.91 7.52 -9.84
N PRO A 59 -6.70 8.06 -8.91
CA PRO A 59 -8.14 8.12 -9.07
C PRO A 59 -8.56 9.25 -10.02
N LYS A 60 -9.84 9.26 -10.38
CA LYS A 60 -10.44 10.40 -11.06
C LYS A 60 -10.43 11.62 -10.13
N MET A 61 -10.58 12.81 -10.72
CA MET A 61 -10.42 14.07 -9.99
C MET A 61 -11.35 14.19 -8.80
N SER A 62 -12.63 13.82 -8.92
CA SER A 62 -13.57 13.94 -7.80
C SER A 62 -13.14 13.08 -6.60
N THR A 63 -12.64 11.88 -6.84
CA THR A 63 -12.15 10.99 -5.79
C THR A 63 -10.87 11.54 -5.17
N HIS A 64 -9.95 12.03 -5.98
CA HIS A 64 -8.70 12.65 -5.51
C HIS A 64 -8.98 13.83 -4.59
N ILE A 65 -9.88 14.72 -4.99
CA ILE A 65 -10.29 15.87 -4.17
C ILE A 65 -10.88 15.40 -2.85
N GLN A 66 -11.71 14.34 -2.88
CA GLN A 66 -12.32 13.81 -1.67
C GLN A 66 -11.26 13.28 -0.69
N TYR A 67 -10.20 12.64 -1.19
CA TYR A 67 -9.09 12.20 -0.35
C TYR A 67 -8.41 13.38 0.34
N ILE A 68 -8.18 14.47 -0.39
CA ILE A 68 -7.56 15.67 0.15
C ILE A 68 -8.45 16.29 1.24
N ILE A 69 -9.74 16.41 0.98
CA ILE A 69 -10.70 16.99 1.92
C ILE A 69 -10.77 16.17 3.21
N ASN A 70 -10.85 14.85 3.09
CA ASN A 70 -10.96 13.97 4.25
C ASN A 70 -9.65 13.86 5.03
N GLY A 71 -8.51 14.02 4.35
CA GLY A 71 -7.19 13.81 4.96
C GLY A 71 -6.95 12.33 5.25
N GLY A 72 -5.75 12.02 5.70
CA GLY A 72 -5.37 10.66 6.06
C GLY A 72 -5.40 9.68 4.91
N VAL A 73 -5.57 8.40 5.24
CA VAL A 73 -5.74 7.32 4.28
C VAL A 73 -7.22 7.06 4.10
N PRO A 74 -7.70 6.91 2.85
CA PRO A 74 -9.10 6.53 2.64
C PRO A 74 -9.43 5.24 3.39
N SER A 75 -10.60 5.21 4.05
CA SER A 75 -10.98 4.10 4.92
C SER A 75 -10.91 2.74 4.24
N GLU A 76 -11.19 2.69 2.95
CA GLU A 76 -11.16 1.46 2.15
C GLU A 76 -9.75 0.85 2.02
N TYR A 77 -8.68 1.64 2.26
CA TYR A 77 -7.30 1.19 2.12
C TYR A 77 -6.56 1.00 3.45
N VAL A 78 -7.19 1.34 4.57
CA VAL A 78 -6.54 1.28 5.89
C VAL A 78 -6.04 -0.12 6.22
N ILE A 79 -6.89 -1.13 6.06
CA ILE A 79 -6.52 -2.51 6.39
C ILE A 79 -5.42 -3.01 5.45
N GLN A 80 -5.51 -2.70 4.16
CA GLN A 80 -4.50 -3.10 3.18
C GLN A 80 -3.13 -2.54 3.53
N VAL A 81 -3.06 -1.25 3.85
CA VAL A 81 -1.80 -0.59 4.20
C VAL A 81 -1.22 -1.17 5.49
N GLN A 82 -2.05 -1.40 6.49
CA GLN A 82 -1.60 -2.00 7.75
C GLN A 82 -1.14 -3.45 7.55
N ALA A 83 -1.83 -4.20 6.69
CA ALA A 83 -1.39 -5.55 6.35
C ALA A 83 -0.03 -5.55 5.66
N ASN A 84 0.22 -4.58 4.78
CA ASN A 84 1.52 -4.40 4.15
C ASN A 84 2.61 -4.11 5.18
N LEU A 85 2.30 -3.27 6.17
CA LEU A 85 3.22 -2.99 7.28
C LEU A 85 3.50 -4.25 8.09
N TRP A 86 2.47 -5.05 8.33
CA TRP A 86 2.62 -6.28 9.11
C TRP A 86 3.50 -7.31 8.37
N VAL A 87 3.25 -7.53 7.06
CA VAL A 87 4.00 -8.51 6.28
C VAL A 87 5.46 -8.10 6.12
N THR A 88 5.74 -6.83 5.86
CA THR A 88 7.09 -6.34 5.61
C THR A 88 7.88 -6.09 6.89
N GLY A 89 7.21 -5.89 8.00
CA GLY A 89 7.84 -5.43 9.24
C GLY A 89 8.33 -3.98 9.16
N TYR A 90 7.91 -3.25 8.15
CA TYR A 90 8.33 -1.85 7.96
C TYR A 90 7.67 -0.93 8.97
N LYS A 91 8.24 0.27 9.13
CA LYS A 91 7.82 1.23 10.16
C LYS A 91 6.70 2.14 9.70
N THR A 92 6.75 2.58 8.45
CA THR A 92 5.78 3.53 7.90
C THR A 92 5.44 3.13 6.47
N TRP A 93 4.34 3.73 5.98
CA TRP A 93 3.87 3.50 4.62
C TRP A 93 3.36 4.81 4.07
N ASP A 94 3.85 5.22 2.91
CA ASP A 94 3.35 6.43 2.27
C ASP A 94 2.19 6.07 1.35
N PHE A 95 1.06 6.69 1.60
CA PHE A 95 -0.10 6.62 0.72
C PHE A 95 -0.07 7.83 -0.19
N VAL A 96 -0.11 7.60 -1.50
CA VAL A 96 -0.05 8.65 -2.52
C VAL A 96 -1.29 8.57 -3.38
N SER A 97 -1.93 9.71 -3.59
CA SER A 97 -2.96 9.89 -4.61
C SER A 97 -2.43 10.87 -5.64
N TYR A 98 -2.41 10.45 -6.89
CA TYR A 98 -1.88 11.25 -8.00
C TYR A 98 -2.97 11.49 -9.04
N CYS A 99 -3.25 12.76 -9.31
CA CYS A 99 -4.25 13.18 -10.29
C CYS A 99 -3.72 14.43 -11.01
N PRO A 100 -3.04 14.27 -12.14
CA PRO A 100 -2.45 15.42 -12.86
C PRO A 100 -3.50 16.40 -13.38
N GLU A 101 -4.74 15.96 -13.57
CA GLU A 101 -5.85 16.83 -14.01
C GLU A 101 -6.20 17.88 -12.95
N TYR A 102 -5.98 17.56 -11.66
CA TYR A 102 -6.25 18.51 -10.59
C TYR A 102 -5.02 19.38 -10.35
N GLN A 103 -4.86 20.42 -11.13
CA GLN A 103 -3.64 21.23 -11.17
C GLN A 103 -3.33 21.96 -9.87
N LYS A 104 -4.33 22.22 -9.02
CA LYS A 104 -4.13 22.90 -7.73
C LYS A 104 -3.30 22.05 -6.77
N GLN A 105 -3.49 20.73 -6.80
CA GLN A 105 -2.75 19.80 -5.96
C GLN A 105 -2.78 18.42 -6.62
N PRO A 106 -1.91 18.18 -7.61
CA PRO A 106 -1.93 16.90 -8.33
C PRO A 106 -1.40 15.74 -7.50
N PHE A 107 -0.66 16.01 -6.44
CA PHE A 107 0.01 15.00 -5.62
C PHE A 107 -0.41 15.17 -4.15
N TYR A 108 -1.00 14.13 -3.59
CA TYR A 108 -1.37 14.06 -2.17
C TYR A 108 -0.62 12.90 -1.52
N LEU A 109 0.07 13.18 -0.44
CA LEU A 109 0.84 12.18 0.29
C LEU A 109 0.45 12.20 1.76
N PHE A 110 0.22 11.01 2.33
CA PHE A 110 0.01 10.85 3.75
C PHE A 110 0.85 9.69 4.26
N THR A 111 1.67 9.94 5.28
CA THR A 111 2.50 8.90 5.89
C THR A 111 1.73 8.19 6.99
N VAL A 112 1.61 6.88 6.85
CA VAL A 112 0.87 6.01 7.77
C VAL A 112 1.86 5.34 8.71
N GLU A 113 1.56 5.36 10.00
CA GLU A 113 2.33 4.62 11.00
C GLU A 113 1.65 3.31 11.33
N ARG A 114 2.41 2.38 11.89
CA ARG A 114 1.88 1.09 12.34
C ARG A 114 0.82 1.30 13.40
N ASP A 115 -0.31 0.63 13.23
CA ASP A 115 -1.35 0.56 14.26
C ASP A 115 -1.11 -0.70 15.07
N GLU A 116 -0.66 -0.55 16.31
CA GLU A 116 -0.26 -1.69 17.13
C GLU A 116 -1.44 -2.61 17.49
N LYS A 117 -2.64 -2.08 17.55
CA LYS A 117 -3.85 -2.90 17.76
C LYS A 117 -4.11 -3.80 16.56
N LEU A 118 -3.97 -3.24 15.36
CA LEU A 118 -4.11 -4.03 14.12
C LEU A 118 -2.98 -5.04 13.99
N MET A 119 -1.73 -4.65 14.34
CA MET A 119 -0.62 -5.60 14.32
C MET A 119 -0.89 -6.80 15.22
N ALA A 120 -1.38 -6.56 16.43
CA ALA A 120 -1.73 -7.64 17.36
C ALA A 120 -2.86 -8.52 16.81
N ALA A 121 -3.85 -7.90 16.17
CA ALA A 121 -4.94 -8.65 15.53
C ALA A 121 -4.41 -9.52 14.39
N PHE A 122 -3.52 -9.01 13.56
CA PHE A 122 -2.92 -9.79 12.48
C PHE A 122 -2.07 -10.93 13.02
N ASP A 123 -1.31 -10.70 14.08
CA ASP A 123 -0.51 -11.75 14.74
C ASP A 123 -1.38 -12.94 15.16
N LYS A 124 -2.60 -12.67 15.62
CA LYS A 124 -3.52 -13.68 16.09
C LYS A 124 -4.33 -14.31 14.95
N GLU A 125 -4.91 -13.47 14.10
CA GLU A 125 -5.92 -13.91 13.13
C GLU A 125 -5.33 -14.52 11.87
N ILE A 126 -4.21 -13.98 11.35
CA ILE A 126 -3.66 -14.44 10.08
C ILE A 126 -3.08 -15.84 10.16
N PRO A 127 -2.27 -16.21 11.16
CA PRO A 127 -1.80 -17.59 11.28
C PRO A 127 -2.94 -18.60 11.42
N ALA A 128 -3.98 -18.25 12.18
CA ALA A 128 -5.16 -19.11 12.33
C ALA A 128 -5.88 -19.28 11.00
N PHE A 129 -6.04 -18.20 10.23
CA PHE A 129 -6.66 -18.24 8.91
C PHE A 129 -5.87 -19.11 7.93
N ILE A 130 -4.56 -18.96 7.91
CA ILE A 130 -3.68 -19.78 7.05
C ILE A 130 -3.84 -21.27 7.40
N LYS A 131 -3.86 -21.59 8.69
CA LYS A 131 -4.05 -22.97 9.16
C LYS A 131 -5.38 -23.53 8.68
N THR A 132 -6.45 -22.75 8.76
CA THR A 132 -7.77 -23.14 8.28
C THR A 132 -7.78 -23.39 6.78
N LEU A 133 -7.15 -22.52 5.99
CA LEU A 133 -7.04 -22.69 4.55
C LEU A 133 -6.31 -23.97 4.17
N LYS A 134 -5.22 -24.30 4.88
CA LYS A 134 -4.46 -25.53 4.63
C LYS A 134 -5.30 -26.76 4.93
N ALA A 135 -6.06 -26.74 6.01
CA ALA A 135 -6.97 -27.83 6.35
C ALA A 135 -8.03 -28.04 5.25
N TYR A 136 -8.58 -26.93 4.73
CA TYR A 136 -9.55 -26.97 3.63
C TYR A 136 -8.94 -27.58 2.37
N LYS A 137 -7.75 -27.18 2.00
CA LYS A 137 -7.07 -27.68 0.81
C LYS A 137 -6.77 -29.19 0.92
N SER A 138 -6.43 -29.66 2.11
CA SER A 138 -6.13 -31.07 2.31
C SER A 138 -7.39 -31.96 2.24
N MET A 139 -8.57 -31.37 2.31
CA MET A 139 -9.85 -32.07 2.20
C MET A 139 -10.29 -32.26 0.74
N GLU A 140 -9.71 -31.53 -0.18
CA GLU A 140 -9.97 -31.64 -1.61
C GLU A 140 -9.24 -32.84 -2.21
#